data_e3b2cf9e946438d03876404c15949919
#
_entry.id   e3b2cf9e946438d03876404c15949919
#
_cell.length_a   1.000
_cell.length_b   1.000
_cell.length_c   1.000
_cell.angle_alpha   90.00
_cell.angle_beta   90.00
_cell.angle_gamma   90.00
#
_symmetry.space_group_name_H-M   'P 1'
#
loop_
_entity.id
_entity.type
_entity.pdbx_description
1 polymer ?
#
loop_
_entity_poly.entity_id
_entity_poly.type
_entity_poly.pdbx_seq_one_letter_code
_entity_poly.pdbx_strand_id
1 'polypeptide(L)'
;LHLCDRRQRQMCIRDRLKSITRIDLGVMDTDGKTLATTFPEPGDYENAVLSFVESPAESQVIQGYQFFKIYDEHQLEYILIANGGSEDVYMVGKIAAFQIQNLLVAYKERFDKDNFIKNLLLDNLLLVDIYNRAKKLHIDTEVRRVVFIVETNRDKDGNELEKIRGIFGTKTKDFVTAVDEKNIIVVKEVGENEGYEELNKIAESMVNLFRADADSDVHVAYGTIVGEIKEVSRSYKEARMALDVGKIFFEEKDVIAYSTLGIGRLIYQLPIPLCKMFIKEIFD
;
A
#
# COMPACT_ATOMS: atom_id res chain seq x y z
N LEU A 1 0.10 -4.02 -11.16
CA LEU A 1 -0.29 -4.67 -9.89
C LEU A 1 -1.52 -4.02 -9.23
N HIS A 2 -1.65 -2.68 -9.18
CA HIS A 2 -2.79 -2.01 -8.55
C HIS A 2 -4.15 -2.24 -9.25
N LEU A 3 -4.18 -2.43 -10.54
CA LEU A 3 -5.41 -2.73 -11.30
C LEU A 3 -5.95 -4.14 -10.99
N CYS A 4 -5.08 -5.09 -10.67
CA CYS A 4 -5.47 -6.47 -10.37
C CYS A 4 -6.18 -6.56 -9.01
N ASP A 5 -5.70 -5.85 -7.98
CA ASP A 5 -6.29 -5.84 -6.63
C ASP A 5 -7.66 -5.12 -6.61
N ARG A 6 -7.83 -4.03 -7.36
CA ARG A 6 -9.15 -3.39 -7.58
C ARG A 6 -10.14 -4.35 -8.23
N ARG A 7 -9.73 -5.05 -9.30
CA ARG A 7 -10.61 -6.01 -10.00
C ARG A 7 -10.97 -7.20 -9.12
N GLN A 8 -10.03 -7.76 -8.36
CA GLN A 8 -10.31 -8.90 -7.46
C GLN A 8 -11.31 -8.56 -6.37
N ARG A 9 -11.22 -7.38 -5.74
CA ARG A 9 -12.18 -6.98 -4.69
C ARG A 9 -13.56 -6.62 -5.24
N GLN A 10 -13.62 -5.99 -6.41
CA GLN A 10 -14.89 -5.78 -7.11
C GLN A 10 -15.53 -7.12 -7.49
N MET A 11 -14.75 -8.10 -7.91
CA MET A 11 -15.23 -9.46 -8.15
C MET A 11 -15.78 -10.13 -6.89
N CYS A 12 -15.10 -10.02 -5.74
CA CYS A 12 -15.56 -10.64 -4.48
C CYS A 12 -16.90 -10.07 -4.00
N ILE A 13 -17.13 -8.76 -4.11
CA ILE A 13 -18.39 -8.12 -3.71
C ILE A 13 -19.49 -8.52 -4.66
N ARG A 14 -19.24 -8.47 -5.94
CA ARG A 14 -20.15 -8.87 -7.00
C ARG A 14 -20.66 -10.30 -6.79
N ASP A 15 -19.75 -11.27 -6.62
CA ASP A 15 -20.08 -12.68 -6.50
C ASP A 15 -20.81 -12.98 -5.17
N ARG A 16 -20.46 -12.29 -4.09
CA ARG A 16 -21.20 -12.38 -2.83
C ARG A 16 -22.61 -11.80 -2.92
N LEU A 17 -22.76 -10.63 -3.55
CA LEU A 17 -24.09 -10.04 -3.76
C LEU A 17 -24.97 -10.94 -4.63
N LYS A 18 -24.43 -11.48 -5.73
CA LYS A 18 -25.16 -12.45 -6.57
C LYS A 18 -25.58 -13.68 -5.80
N SER A 19 -24.71 -14.25 -4.96
CA SER A 19 -25.03 -15.46 -4.17
C SER A 19 -26.14 -15.23 -3.14
N ILE A 20 -26.26 -14.01 -2.60
CA ILE A 20 -27.26 -13.64 -1.60
C ILE A 20 -28.57 -13.20 -2.23
N THR A 21 -28.50 -12.37 -3.27
CA THR A 21 -29.68 -11.65 -3.81
C THR A 21 -30.26 -12.28 -5.08
N ARG A 22 -29.46 -13.11 -5.77
CA ARG A 22 -29.77 -13.67 -7.09
C ARG A 22 -29.93 -12.58 -8.17
N ILE A 23 -29.38 -11.39 -7.95
CA ILE A 23 -29.38 -10.28 -8.87
C ILE A 23 -28.03 -10.25 -9.58
N ASP A 24 -28.08 -10.17 -10.89
CA ASP A 24 -26.89 -10.00 -11.71
C ASP A 24 -26.44 -8.55 -11.72
N LEU A 25 -25.13 -8.34 -11.59
CA LEU A 25 -24.48 -7.05 -11.53
C LEU A 25 -23.37 -6.95 -12.56
N GLY A 26 -23.27 -5.82 -13.24
CA GLY A 26 -22.17 -5.47 -14.12
C GLY A 26 -21.63 -4.08 -13.80
N VAL A 27 -20.31 -3.91 -13.83
CA VAL A 27 -19.65 -2.61 -13.69
C VAL A 27 -18.94 -2.29 -15.00
N MET A 28 -19.19 -1.10 -15.52
CA MET A 28 -18.64 -0.59 -16.77
C MET A 28 -17.98 0.77 -16.55
N ASP A 29 -17.02 1.10 -17.40
CA ASP A 29 -16.52 2.48 -17.46
C ASP A 29 -17.50 3.40 -18.23
N THR A 30 -17.20 4.68 -18.29
CA THR A 30 -17.99 5.69 -18.97
C THR A 30 -18.03 5.53 -20.49
N ASP A 31 -17.09 4.75 -21.05
CA ASP A 31 -17.02 4.43 -22.49
C ASP A 31 -17.82 3.16 -22.84
N GLY A 32 -18.47 2.54 -21.84
CA GLY A 32 -19.28 1.32 -22.02
C GLY A 32 -18.48 0.02 -21.96
N LYS A 33 -17.19 0.07 -21.69
CA LYS A 33 -16.36 -1.13 -21.59
C LYS A 33 -16.62 -1.86 -20.28
N THR A 34 -16.94 -3.14 -20.37
CA THR A 34 -17.17 -4.00 -19.22
C THR A 34 -15.90 -4.22 -18.42
N LEU A 35 -15.90 -3.84 -17.14
CA LEU A 35 -14.82 -4.08 -16.19
C LEU A 35 -15.02 -5.37 -15.40
N ALA A 36 -16.25 -5.62 -14.97
CA ALA A 36 -16.62 -6.83 -14.24
C ALA A 36 -18.12 -7.10 -14.42
N THR A 37 -18.51 -8.36 -14.59
CA THR A 37 -19.93 -8.73 -14.75
C THR A 37 -20.23 -10.11 -14.16
N THR A 38 -21.44 -10.30 -13.63
CA THR A 38 -21.99 -11.61 -13.26
C THR A 38 -23.02 -12.09 -14.28
N PHE A 39 -23.32 -11.31 -15.31
CA PHE A 39 -24.25 -11.74 -16.36
C PHE A 39 -23.71 -13.00 -17.06
N PRO A 40 -24.55 -13.97 -17.35
CA PRO A 40 -24.14 -15.22 -17.98
C PRO A 40 -23.66 -15.03 -19.42
N GLU A 41 -24.19 -14.01 -20.12
CA GLU A 41 -23.77 -13.64 -21.48
C GLU A 41 -23.34 -12.17 -21.50
N PRO A 42 -22.26 -11.83 -22.22
CA PRO A 42 -21.89 -10.45 -22.45
C PRO A 42 -22.96 -9.77 -23.32
N GLY A 43 -23.74 -8.86 -22.73
CA GLY A 43 -24.66 -8.00 -23.46
C GLY A 43 -23.93 -6.84 -24.10
N ASP A 44 -24.47 -6.35 -25.21
CA ASP A 44 -24.02 -5.08 -25.81
C ASP A 44 -24.72 -3.92 -25.09
N TYR A 45 -24.05 -3.45 -24.00
CA TYR A 45 -24.54 -2.34 -23.17
C TYR A 45 -23.92 -1.00 -23.55
N GLU A 46 -22.97 -0.96 -24.50
CA GLU A 46 -22.15 0.21 -24.80
C GLU A 46 -23.06 1.42 -25.17
N ASN A 47 -23.97 1.25 -26.11
CA ASN A 47 -24.89 2.33 -26.52
C ASN A 47 -25.81 2.79 -25.37
N ALA A 48 -26.27 1.86 -24.53
CA ALA A 48 -27.11 2.16 -23.38
C ALA A 48 -26.34 2.94 -22.32
N VAL A 49 -25.07 2.55 -22.06
CA VAL A 49 -24.17 3.25 -21.14
C VAL A 49 -23.88 4.66 -21.63
N LEU A 50 -23.49 4.85 -22.89
CA LEU A 50 -23.20 6.17 -23.46
C LEU A 50 -24.41 7.10 -23.36
N SER A 51 -25.61 6.61 -23.69
CA SER A 51 -26.85 7.38 -23.53
C SER A 51 -27.14 7.75 -22.07
N PHE A 52 -26.86 6.85 -21.13
CA PHE A 52 -27.07 7.08 -19.69
C PHE A 52 -26.04 8.04 -19.10
N VAL A 53 -24.79 8.01 -19.57
CA VAL A 53 -23.72 8.94 -19.12
C VAL A 53 -24.16 10.39 -19.36
N GLU A 54 -24.75 10.67 -20.51
CA GLU A 54 -25.25 12.03 -20.88
C GLU A 54 -26.56 12.43 -20.16
N SER A 55 -27.29 11.45 -19.60
CA SER A 55 -28.54 11.71 -18.88
C SER A 55 -28.29 12.44 -17.56
N PRO A 56 -29.13 13.40 -17.13
CA PRO A 56 -29.01 14.00 -15.81
C PRO A 56 -29.43 13.08 -14.65
N ALA A 57 -30.04 11.93 -14.95
CA ALA A 57 -30.52 11.00 -13.95
C ALA A 57 -29.37 10.24 -13.25
N GLU A 58 -29.43 10.08 -11.93
CA GLU A 58 -28.48 9.26 -11.17
C GLU A 58 -28.73 7.75 -11.31
N SER A 59 -29.99 7.39 -11.61
CA SER A 59 -30.40 6.02 -11.92
C SER A 59 -31.51 6.01 -12.95
N GLN A 60 -31.51 5.00 -13.81
CA GLN A 60 -32.51 4.86 -14.89
C GLN A 60 -32.70 3.40 -15.28
N VAL A 61 -33.93 3.05 -15.70
CA VAL A 61 -34.21 1.74 -16.34
C VAL A 61 -34.04 1.90 -17.85
N ILE A 62 -33.17 1.08 -18.44
CA ILE A 62 -32.95 1.04 -19.90
C ILE A 62 -33.01 -0.43 -20.30
N GLN A 63 -33.89 -0.75 -21.24
CA GLN A 63 -34.09 -2.12 -21.77
C GLN A 63 -34.33 -3.19 -20.69
N GLY A 64 -34.98 -2.82 -19.56
CA GLY A 64 -35.27 -3.74 -18.47
C GLY A 64 -34.09 -3.89 -17.44
N TYR A 65 -32.99 -3.21 -17.66
CA TYR A 65 -31.84 -3.18 -16.71
C TYR A 65 -31.87 -1.88 -15.93
N GLN A 66 -31.50 -1.94 -14.65
CA GLN A 66 -31.30 -0.79 -13.78
C GLN A 66 -29.87 -0.29 -13.90
N PHE A 67 -29.69 0.97 -14.26
CA PHE A 67 -28.41 1.65 -14.37
C PHE A 67 -28.24 2.61 -13.20
N PHE A 68 -27.02 2.69 -12.64
CA PHE A 68 -26.66 3.58 -11.54
C PHE A 68 -25.32 4.25 -11.85
N LYS A 69 -25.22 5.55 -11.60
CA LYS A 69 -23.96 6.31 -11.68
C LYS A 69 -23.15 6.14 -10.41
N ILE A 70 -21.84 5.95 -10.57
CA ILE A 70 -20.88 5.88 -9.49
C ILE A 70 -19.85 6.98 -9.70
N TYR A 71 -19.76 7.89 -8.73
CA TYR A 71 -18.89 9.05 -8.78
C TYR A 71 -17.64 8.84 -7.92
N ASP A 72 -16.49 9.36 -8.39
CA ASP A 72 -15.32 9.66 -7.57
C ASP A 72 -15.28 11.17 -7.36
N GLU A 73 -15.52 11.63 -6.12
CA GLU A 73 -15.77 13.04 -5.79
C GLU A 73 -16.95 13.62 -6.61
N HIS A 74 -16.64 14.36 -7.68
CA HIS A 74 -17.63 14.98 -8.56
C HIS A 74 -17.54 14.49 -10.00
N GLN A 75 -16.65 13.53 -10.28
CA GLN A 75 -16.46 12.97 -11.62
C GLN A 75 -17.14 11.62 -11.71
N LEU A 76 -17.93 11.43 -12.79
CA LEU A 76 -18.52 10.13 -13.09
C LEU A 76 -17.42 9.17 -13.54
N GLU A 77 -17.24 8.07 -12.79
CA GLU A 77 -16.17 7.09 -13.04
C GLU A 77 -16.71 5.77 -13.60
N TYR A 78 -17.83 5.29 -13.03
CA TYR A 78 -18.36 3.99 -13.42
C TYR A 78 -19.88 4.00 -13.52
N ILE A 79 -20.40 3.04 -14.28
CA ILE A 79 -21.82 2.71 -14.37
C ILE A 79 -22.00 1.30 -13.82
N LEU A 80 -22.90 1.15 -12.85
CA LEU A 80 -23.36 -0.15 -12.38
C LEU A 80 -24.66 -0.50 -13.09
N ILE A 81 -24.75 -1.72 -13.61
CA ILE A 81 -25.94 -2.28 -14.23
C ILE A 81 -26.42 -3.43 -13.33
N ALA A 82 -27.71 -3.46 -13.02
CA ALA A 82 -28.32 -4.52 -12.23
C ALA A 82 -29.53 -5.10 -12.98
N ASN A 83 -29.69 -6.44 -12.90
CA ASN A 83 -30.82 -7.14 -13.46
C ASN A 83 -31.20 -8.36 -12.60
N GLY A 84 -32.48 -8.64 -12.52
CA GLY A 84 -33.00 -9.78 -11.77
C GLY A 84 -34.51 -9.85 -11.82
N GLY A 85 -35.06 -11.01 -11.44
CA GLY A 85 -36.50 -11.27 -11.43
C GLY A 85 -37.25 -10.76 -10.19
N SER A 86 -36.61 -10.05 -9.25
CA SER A 86 -37.23 -9.54 -8.03
C SER A 86 -37.50 -8.04 -8.10
N GLU A 87 -38.50 -7.56 -7.36
CA GLU A 87 -38.78 -6.12 -7.21
C GLU A 87 -37.64 -5.38 -6.49
N ASP A 88 -36.73 -6.12 -5.87
CA ASP A 88 -35.61 -5.57 -5.09
C ASP A 88 -34.39 -5.14 -5.91
N VAL A 89 -34.42 -5.31 -7.25
CA VAL A 89 -33.27 -5.00 -8.14
C VAL A 89 -32.79 -3.57 -7.95
N TYR A 90 -33.70 -2.61 -7.84
CA TYR A 90 -33.38 -1.21 -7.59
C TYR A 90 -32.64 -1.01 -6.26
N MET A 91 -33.17 -1.58 -5.18
CA MET A 91 -32.59 -1.45 -3.82
C MET A 91 -31.21 -2.08 -3.76
N VAL A 92 -31.05 -3.28 -4.28
CA VAL A 92 -29.77 -4.00 -4.31
C VAL A 92 -28.76 -3.29 -5.18
N GLY A 93 -29.17 -2.83 -6.35
CA GLY A 93 -28.31 -2.05 -7.26
C GLY A 93 -27.85 -0.74 -6.60
N LYS A 94 -28.75 -0.03 -5.92
CA LYS A 94 -28.42 1.20 -5.20
C LYS A 94 -27.45 0.97 -4.04
N ILE A 95 -27.65 -0.09 -3.26
CA ILE A 95 -26.73 -0.50 -2.19
C ILE A 95 -25.36 -0.86 -2.77
N ALA A 96 -25.33 -1.63 -3.86
CA ALA A 96 -24.09 -2.02 -4.52
C ALA A 96 -23.32 -0.80 -5.07
N ALA A 97 -24.01 0.15 -5.73
CA ALA A 97 -23.41 1.38 -6.21
C ALA A 97 -22.81 2.21 -5.06
N PHE A 98 -23.54 2.37 -3.96
CA PHE A 98 -23.07 3.07 -2.77
C PHE A 98 -21.84 2.38 -2.14
N GLN A 99 -21.85 1.05 -2.04
CA GLN A 99 -20.71 0.29 -1.52
C GLN A 99 -19.47 0.43 -2.40
N ILE A 100 -19.64 0.39 -3.74
CA ILE A 100 -18.53 0.60 -4.67
C ILE A 100 -17.98 2.02 -4.53
N GLN A 101 -18.83 3.02 -4.42
CA GLN A 101 -18.42 4.41 -4.21
C GLN A 101 -17.63 4.60 -2.92
N ASN A 102 -18.08 4.03 -1.80
CA ASN A 102 -17.33 4.05 -0.54
C ASN A 102 -15.97 3.37 -0.65
N LEU A 103 -15.90 2.26 -1.38
CA LEU A 103 -14.63 1.58 -1.63
C LEU A 103 -13.66 2.42 -2.48
N LEU A 104 -14.16 3.14 -3.48
CA LEU A 104 -13.33 4.05 -4.29
C LEU A 104 -12.71 5.14 -3.42
N VAL A 105 -13.51 5.78 -2.56
CA VAL A 105 -13.02 6.79 -1.61
C VAL A 105 -11.96 6.21 -0.67
N ALA A 106 -12.22 5.06 -0.04
CA ALA A 106 -11.27 4.41 0.86
C ALA A 106 -9.97 4.01 0.14
N TYR A 107 -10.07 3.57 -1.11
CA TYR A 107 -8.94 3.17 -1.93
C TYR A 107 -8.07 4.36 -2.30
N LYS A 108 -8.70 5.49 -2.69
CA LYS A 108 -8.01 6.74 -3.01
C LYS A 108 -7.28 7.30 -1.80
N GLU A 109 -7.93 7.32 -0.64
CA GLU A 109 -7.30 7.76 0.62
C GLU A 109 -6.06 6.92 0.96
N ARG A 110 -6.17 5.60 0.82
CA ARG A 110 -5.03 4.68 1.04
C ARG A 110 -3.92 4.91 0.03
N PHE A 111 -4.24 5.13 -1.25
CA PHE A 111 -3.28 5.40 -2.30
C PHE A 111 -2.56 6.73 -2.08
N ASP A 112 -3.28 7.77 -1.66
CA ASP A 112 -2.72 9.08 -1.36
C ASP A 112 -1.78 9.02 -0.14
N LYS A 113 -2.13 8.25 0.91
CA LYS A 113 -1.27 7.99 2.07
C LYS A 113 0.00 7.23 1.66
N ASP A 114 -0.13 6.18 0.87
CA ASP A 114 1.01 5.39 0.39
C ASP A 114 1.97 6.25 -0.46
N ASN A 115 1.44 7.04 -1.40
CA ASN A 115 2.23 7.98 -2.20
C ASN A 115 2.90 9.06 -1.36
N PHE A 116 2.19 9.60 -0.36
CA PHE A 116 2.77 10.58 0.55
C PHE A 116 3.96 9.99 1.31
N ILE A 117 3.80 8.80 1.89
CA ILE A 117 4.87 8.13 2.65
C ILE A 117 6.05 7.78 1.74
N LYS A 118 5.83 7.27 0.52
CA LYS A 118 6.91 6.99 -0.45
C LYS A 118 7.73 8.24 -0.78
N ASN A 119 7.05 9.34 -1.09
CA ASN A 119 7.73 10.61 -1.39
C ASN A 119 8.45 11.17 -0.17
N LEU A 120 7.90 11.01 1.04
CA LEU A 120 8.55 11.40 2.29
C LEU A 120 9.84 10.60 2.54
N LEU A 121 9.80 9.28 2.39
CA LEU A 121 10.96 8.39 2.55
C LEU A 121 12.08 8.75 1.58
N LEU A 122 11.73 9.07 0.33
CA LEU A 122 12.67 9.42 -0.74
C LEU A 122 13.16 10.89 -0.70
N ASP A 123 12.71 11.67 0.29
CA ASP A 123 13.07 13.08 0.46
C ASP A 123 12.63 13.98 -0.73
N ASN A 124 11.52 13.61 -1.37
CA ASN A 124 10.99 14.27 -2.57
C ASN A 124 9.96 15.38 -2.25
N LEU A 125 9.78 15.74 -0.97
CA LEU A 125 8.79 16.71 -0.53
C LEU A 125 9.46 17.93 0.10
N LEU A 126 8.94 19.12 -0.20
CA LEU A 126 9.28 20.32 0.54
C LEU A 126 8.66 20.30 1.93
N LEU A 127 9.31 20.94 2.90
CA LEU A 127 8.85 20.96 4.30
C LEU A 127 7.39 21.41 4.44
N VAL A 128 6.99 22.44 3.71
CA VAL A 128 5.61 22.96 3.70
C VAL A 128 4.63 21.91 3.18
N ASP A 129 5.02 21.17 2.15
CA ASP A 129 4.17 20.12 1.57
C ASP A 129 4.01 18.93 2.51
N ILE A 130 5.06 18.59 3.28
CA ILE A 130 5.00 17.53 4.29
C ILE A 130 3.88 17.80 5.29
N TYR A 131 3.87 18.99 5.89
CA TYR A 131 2.86 19.33 6.90
C TYR A 131 1.45 19.51 6.31
N ASN A 132 1.33 20.15 5.15
CA ASN A 132 0.04 20.33 4.48
C ASN A 132 -0.60 19.00 4.09
N ARG A 133 0.17 18.10 3.49
CA ARG A 133 -0.32 16.78 3.08
C ARG A 133 -0.60 15.89 4.30
N ALA A 134 0.26 15.88 5.31
CA ALA A 134 0.01 15.15 6.55
C ALA A 134 -1.30 15.57 7.20
N LYS A 135 -1.59 16.88 7.27
CA LYS A 135 -2.86 17.41 7.79
C LYS A 135 -4.05 16.96 6.96
N LYS A 136 -3.96 17.05 5.62
CA LYS A 136 -5.02 16.59 4.70
C LYS A 136 -5.31 15.09 4.84
N LEU A 137 -4.27 14.29 5.06
CA LEU A 137 -4.36 12.84 5.18
C LEU A 137 -4.61 12.34 6.61
N HIS A 138 -4.82 13.26 7.55
CA HIS A 138 -5.02 12.96 8.98
C HIS A 138 -3.87 12.12 9.58
N ILE A 139 -2.62 12.49 9.24
CA ILE A 139 -1.42 11.87 9.77
C ILE A 139 -0.83 12.78 10.83
N ASP A 140 -0.64 12.25 12.03
CA ASP A 140 -0.03 12.98 13.13
C ASP A 140 1.43 13.33 12.82
N THR A 141 1.81 14.59 13.03
CA THR A 141 3.15 15.11 12.67
C THR A 141 4.18 15.02 13.78
N GLU A 142 3.73 15.04 15.04
CA GLU A 142 4.56 15.07 16.26
C GLU A 142 4.47 13.75 17.03
N VAL A 143 4.67 12.64 16.35
CA VAL A 143 4.62 11.30 16.92
C VAL A 143 5.95 10.60 16.65
N ARG A 144 6.44 9.87 17.65
CA ARG A 144 7.66 9.08 17.55
C ARG A 144 7.48 7.98 16.50
N ARG A 145 8.43 7.89 15.56
CA ARG A 145 8.42 6.87 14.49
C ARG A 145 9.79 6.27 14.27
N VAL A 146 9.81 5.07 13.75
CA VAL A 146 11.01 4.40 13.29
C VAL A 146 10.73 3.74 11.94
N VAL A 147 11.73 3.67 11.08
CA VAL A 147 11.63 3.00 9.79
C VAL A 147 12.35 1.67 9.83
N PHE A 148 11.65 0.61 9.43
CA PHE A 148 12.23 -0.70 9.14
C PHE A 148 12.28 -0.91 7.64
N ILE A 149 13.32 -1.59 7.19
CA ILE A 149 13.46 -2.13 5.84
C ILE A 149 13.52 -3.64 5.98
N VAL A 150 12.61 -4.33 5.32
CA VAL A 150 12.59 -5.78 5.20
C VAL A 150 12.99 -6.12 3.78
N GLU A 151 14.17 -6.69 3.61
CA GLU A 151 14.62 -7.18 2.31
C GLU A 151 14.33 -8.67 2.20
N THR A 152 13.72 -9.06 1.08
CA THR A 152 13.38 -10.42 0.76
C THR A 152 13.93 -10.80 -0.62
N ASN A 153 14.46 -12.01 -0.76
CA ASN A 153 15.02 -12.49 -2.03
C ASN A 153 13.97 -13.19 -2.92
N ARG A 154 12.68 -13.11 -2.57
CA ARG A 154 11.65 -13.85 -3.30
C ARG A 154 11.05 -13.12 -4.49
N ASP A 155 10.95 -13.92 -5.56
CA ASP A 155 10.18 -13.62 -6.75
C ASP A 155 8.65 -13.69 -6.50
N LYS A 156 7.95 -12.58 -6.79
CA LYS A 156 6.67 -12.49 -7.53
C LYS A 156 5.33 -12.90 -6.93
N ASP A 157 5.18 -13.50 -5.78
CA ASP A 157 3.82 -13.87 -5.34
C ASP A 157 2.99 -12.72 -4.70
N GLY A 158 3.57 -11.53 -4.52
CA GLY A 158 2.84 -10.33 -4.04
C GLY A 158 2.23 -10.44 -2.63
N ASN A 159 2.44 -11.55 -1.94
CA ASN A 159 1.80 -11.88 -0.66
C ASN A 159 2.63 -11.41 0.54
N GLU A 160 3.90 -11.05 0.31
CA GLU A 160 4.84 -10.66 1.37
C GLU A 160 4.43 -9.35 2.05
N LEU A 161 3.99 -8.37 1.27
CA LEU A 161 3.48 -7.11 1.78
C LEU A 161 2.26 -7.30 2.70
N GLU A 162 1.34 -8.21 2.34
CA GLU A 162 0.16 -8.52 3.15
C GLU A 162 0.54 -9.34 4.41
N LYS A 163 1.54 -10.20 4.34
CA LYS A 163 2.08 -10.91 5.51
C LYS A 163 2.66 -9.91 6.53
N ILE A 164 3.48 -8.96 6.10
CA ILE A 164 4.02 -7.89 6.96
C ILE A 164 2.88 -7.04 7.54
N ARG A 165 1.91 -6.64 6.73
CA ARG A 165 0.72 -5.91 7.21
C ARG A 165 -0.05 -6.66 8.29
N GLY A 166 -0.06 -7.98 8.23
CA GLY A 166 -0.70 -8.85 9.23
C GLY A 166 -0.10 -8.71 10.64
N ILE A 167 1.23 -8.45 10.75
CA ILE A 167 1.91 -8.25 12.03
C ILE A 167 1.43 -6.97 12.72
N PHE A 168 1.26 -5.89 11.94
CA PHE A 168 0.93 -4.57 12.49
C PHE A 168 -0.57 -4.37 12.75
N GLY A 169 -1.42 -5.28 12.26
CA GLY A 169 -2.87 -5.23 12.44
C GLY A 169 -3.57 -4.09 11.69
N THR A 170 -4.90 -4.14 11.62
CA THR A 170 -5.71 -3.15 10.88
C THR A 170 -5.97 -1.84 11.66
N LYS A 171 -5.62 -1.81 12.95
CA LYS A 171 -5.89 -0.67 13.87
C LYS A 171 -4.67 0.18 14.15
N THR A 172 -3.49 -0.19 13.64
CA THR A 172 -2.26 0.57 13.86
C THR A 172 -2.19 1.75 12.90
N LYS A 173 -1.53 2.83 13.35
CA LYS A 173 -1.21 4.00 12.52
C LYS A 173 0.09 3.79 11.72
N ASP A 174 0.53 2.55 11.61
CA ASP A 174 1.74 2.17 10.90
C ASP A 174 1.53 2.15 9.39
N PHE A 175 2.56 2.50 8.64
CA PHE A 175 2.53 2.46 7.18
C PHE A 175 3.41 1.33 6.69
N VAL A 176 2.86 0.48 5.81
CA VAL A 176 3.60 -0.61 5.17
C VAL A 176 3.51 -0.40 3.67
N THR A 177 4.63 -0.14 3.05
CA THR A 177 4.76 0.16 1.61
C THR A 177 5.93 -0.58 1.01
N ALA A 178 5.99 -0.68 -0.32
CA ALA A 178 7.16 -1.17 -1.05
C ALA A 178 7.71 -0.02 -1.90
N VAL A 179 9.01 0.21 -1.81
CA VAL A 179 9.72 1.24 -2.61
C VAL A 179 10.27 0.61 -3.89
N ASP A 180 10.70 -0.64 -3.80
CA ASP A 180 11.18 -1.45 -4.92
C ASP A 180 10.67 -2.90 -4.82
N GLU A 181 11.13 -3.77 -5.72
CA GLU A 181 10.67 -5.18 -5.81
C GLU A 181 11.18 -6.05 -4.65
N LYS A 182 12.24 -5.64 -3.95
CA LYS A 182 12.91 -6.43 -2.91
C LYS A 182 12.69 -5.91 -1.51
N ASN A 183 12.36 -4.61 -1.37
CA ASN A 183 12.33 -3.93 -0.08
C ASN A 183 10.90 -3.54 0.32
N ILE A 184 10.45 -4.10 1.43
CA ILE A 184 9.24 -3.67 2.11
C ILE A 184 9.65 -2.70 3.20
N ILE A 185 9.01 -1.54 3.24
CA ILE A 185 9.28 -0.49 4.21
C ILE A 185 8.13 -0.41 5.20
N VAL A 186 8.47 -0.42 6.48
CA VAL A 186 7.51 -0.21 7.55
C VAL A 186 7.87 1.07 8.29
N VAL A 187 6.95 2.04 8.31
CA VAL A 187 7.05 3.23 9.16
C VAL A 187 6.17 2.99 10.36
N LYS A 188 6.80 2.60 11.48
CA LYS A 188 6.09 2.25 12.72
C LYS A 188 5.98 3.45 13.64
N GLU A 189 4.79 3.66 14.19
CA GLU A 189 4.59 4.56 15.33
C GLU A 189 5.11 3.89 16.61
N VAL A 190 5.93 4.62 17.39
CA VAL A 190 6.59 4.12 18.60
C VAL A 190 5.93 4.75 19.81
N GLY A 191 5.38 3.94 20.70
CA GLY A 191 4.77 4.38 21.95
C GLY A 191 5.79 5.03 22.90
N GLU A 192 5.32 5.81 23.86
CA GLU A 192 6.19 6.53 24.83
C GLU A 192 7.10 5.58 25.62
N ASN A 193 6.61 4.40 25.97
CA ASN A 193 7.33 3.38 26.74
C ASN A 193 8.05 2.35 25.86
N GLU A 194 7.93 2.43 24.54
CA GLU A 194 8.63 1.53 23.62
C GLU A 194 10.04 2.05 23.34
N GLY A 195 11.02 1.15 23.41
CA GLY A 195 12.44 1.42 23.16
C GLY A 195 13.02 0.47 22.13
N TYR A 196 14.34 0.48 22.00
CA TYR A 196 15.06 -0.34 21.01
C TYR A 196 14.94 -1.85 21.27
N GLU A 197 14.69 -2.30 22.51
CA GLU A 197 14.46 -3.71 22.82
C GLU A 197 13.17 -4.24 22.18
N GLU A 198 12.09 -3.44 22.27
CA GLU A 198 10.81 -3.76 21.65
C GLU A 198 10.92 -3.72 20.13
N LEU A 199 11.66 -2.75 19.58
CA LEU A 199 11.90 -2.67 18.14
C LEU A 199 12.67 -3.89 17.62
N ASN A 200 13.65 -4.40 18.40
CA ASN A 200 14.37 -5.60 18.04
C ASN A 200 13.46 -6.83 18.00
N LYS A 201 12.58 -7.00 19.00
CA LYS A 201 11.57 -8.08 19.02
C LYS A 201 10.63 -8.02 17.83
N ILE A 202 10.22 -6.82 17.43
CA ILE A 202 9.38 -6.62 16.24
C ILE A 202 10.15 -7.02 14.97
N ALA A 203 11.41 -6.62 14.84
CA ALA A 203 12.26 -7.01 13.72
C ALA A 203 12.45 -8.53 13.64
N GLU A 204 12.71 -9.19 14.78
CA GLU A 204 12.80 -10.65 14.87
C GLU A 204 11.48 -11.34 14.47
N SER A 205 10.34 -10.76 14.83
CA SER A 205 9.03 -11.28 14.45
C SER A 205 8.82 -11.21 12.94
N MET A 206 9.32 -10.14 12.27
CA MET A 206 9.29 -10.02 10.82
C MET A 206 10.17 -11.09 10.15
N VAL A 207 11.39 -11.32 10.65
CA VAL A 207 12.29 -12.39 10.17
C VAL A 207 11.61 -13.76 10.31
N ASN A 208 11.06 -14.05 11.50
CA ASN A 208 10.43 -15.34 11.78
C ASN A 208 9.22 -15.63 10.91
N LEU A 209 8.49 -14.60 10.46
CA LEU A 209 7.37 -14.75 9.54
C LEU A 209 7.78 -15.41 8.21
N PHE A 210 8.99 -15.13 7.73
CA PHE A 210 9.50 -15.65 6.47
C PHE A 210 10.34 -16.93 6.63
N ARG A 211 10.91 -17.18 7.82
CA ARG A 211 11.67 -18.42 8.10
C ARG A 211 10.84 -19.69 8.04
N ALA A 212 9.52 -19.60 8.19
CA ALA A 212 8.62 -20.74 8.04
C ALA A 212 8.66 -21.35 6.62
N ASP A 213 9.14 -20.59 5.67
CA ASP A 213 9.29 -20.98 4.27
C ASP A 213 10.79 -21.27 4.02
N ALA A 214 11.16 -22.51 3.88
CA ALA A 214 12.51 -23.09 4.00
C ALA A 214 13.66 -22.49 3.15
N ASP A 215 13.40 -21.57 2.22
CA ASP A 215 14.40 -20.99 1.29
C ASP A 215 14.44 -19.44 1.28
N SER A 216 13.96 -18.77 2.32
CA SER A 216 13.93 -17.31 2.33
C SER A 216 15.10 -16.71 3.09
N ASP A 217 16.00 -16.06 2.36
CA ASP A 217 17.00 -15.15 2.91
C ASP A 217 16.31 -13.81 3.17
N VAL A 218 16.12 -13.45 4.44
CA VAL A 218 15.41 -12.24 4.87
C VAL A 218 16.25 -11.45 5.83
N HIS A 219 16.50 -10.19 5.49
CA HIS A 219 17.20 -9.26 6.35
C HIS A 219 16.27 -8.11 6.75
N VAL A 220 16.27 -7.78 8.03
CA VAL A 220 15.52 -6.64 8.58
C VAL A 220 16.48 -5.63 9.18
N ALA A 221 16.46 -4.41 8.67
CA ALA A 221 17.24 -3.33 9.24
C ALA A 221 16.33 -2.18 9.69
N TYR A 222 16.74 -1.44 10.72
CA TYR A 222 15.97 -0.28 11.18
C TYR A 222 16.86 0.89 11.61
N GLY A 223 16.30 2.10 11.41
CA GLY A 223 16.94 3.38 11.72
C GLY A 223 16.78 3.77 13.19
N THR A 224 17.03 5.04 13.48
CA THR A 224 16.77 5.62 14.80
C THR A 224 15.33 6.09 14.93
N ILE A 225 14.85 6.13 16.19
CA ILE A 225 13.54 6.72 16.51
C ILE A 225 13.62 8.24 16.27
N VAL A 226 12.67 8.75 15.53
CA VAL A 226 12.52 10.18 15.22
C VAL A 226 11.24 10.73 15.83
N GLY A 227 11.22 12.02 16.22
CA GLY A 227 10.10 12.64 16.92
C GLY A 227 9.08 13.32 16.01
N GLU A 228 9.47 13.68 14.80
CA GLU A 228 8.64 14.42 13.85
C GLU A 228 8.58 13.72 12.50
N ILE A 229 7.46 13.90 11.80
CA ILE A 229 7.24 13.29 10.48
C ILE A 229 8.28 13.70 9.44
N LYS A 230 8.77 14.94 9.48
CA LYS A 230 9.81 15.43 8.56
C LYS A 230 11.13 14.66 8.67
N GLU A 231 11.38 14.00 9.81
CA GLU A 231 12.62 13.26 10.07
C GLU A 231 12.53 11.79 9.66
N VAL A 232 11.37 11.33 9.17
CA VAL A 232 11.17 9.93 8.76
C VAL A 232 12.13 9.54 7.63
N SER A 233 12.44 10.45 6.70
CA SER A 233 13.45 10.24 5.65
C SER A 233 14.85 9.97 6.22
N ARG A 234 15.21 10.60 7.34
CA ARG A 234 16.46 10.33 8.05
C ARG A 234 16.49 8.90 8.59
N SER A 235 15.44 8.48 9.31
CA SER A 235 15.33 7.11 9.83
C SER A 235 15.38 6.06 8.70
N TYR A 236 14.79 6.37 7.54
CA TYR A 236 14.88 5.52 6.35
C TYR A 236 16.31 5.40 5.79
N LYS A 237 17.02 6.53 5.64
CA LYS A 237 18.42 6.55 5.18
C LYS A 237 19.33 5.77 6.14
N GLU A 238 19.09 5.88 7.44
CA GLU A 238 19.79 5.13 8.49
C GLU A 238 19.50 3.62 8.40
N ALA A 239 18.22 3.24 8.22
CA ALA A 239 17.83 1.84 8.03
C ALA A 239 18.47 1.25 6.77
N ARG A 240 18.50 2.02 5.67
CA ARG A 240 19.15 1.60 4.43
C ARG A 240 20.65 1.37 4.63
N MET A 241 21.32 2.30 5.30
CA MET A 241 22.74 2.14 5.65
C MET A 241 22.94 0.93 6.55
N ALA A 242 22.06 0.68 7.53
CA ALA A 242 22.14 -0.48 8.38
C ALA A 242 22.05 -1.78 7.59
N LEU A 243 21.16 -1.85 6.60
CA LEU A 243 21.03 -3.00 5.73
C LEU A 243 22.31 -3.23 4.90
N ASP A 244 22.80 -2.18 4.23
CA ASP A 244 23.96 -2.28 3.35
C ASP A 244 25.25 -2.61 4.11
N VAL A 245 25.50 -1.95 5.26
CA VAL A 245 26.65 -2.20 6.13
C VAL A 245 26.54 -3.57 6.80
N GLY A 246 25.33 -3.95 7.20
CA GLY A 246 25.05 -5.22 7.83
C GLY A 246 25.46 -6.41 6.97
N LYS A 247 25.14 -6.39 5.70
CA LYS A 247 25.52 -7.41 4.73
C LYS A 247 27.03 -7.59 4.57
N ILE A 248 27.79 -6.52 4.81
CA ILE A 248 29.25 -6.55 4.66
C ILE A 248 29.92 -7.02 5.95
N PHE A 249 29.47 -6.54 7.12
CA PHE A 249 30.17 -6.72 8.40
C PHE A 249 29.48 -7.68 9.35
N PHE A 250 28.20 -8.01 9.13
CA PHE A 250 27.37 -8.80 10.03
C PHE A 250 26.55 -9.86 9.28
N GLU A 251 27.18 -10.57 8.36
CA GLU A 251 26.57 -11.53 7.44
C GLU A 251 25.69 -12.60 8.12
N GLU A 252 26.02 -12.95 9.39
CA GLU A 252 25.27 -13.93 10.19
C GLU A 252 24.01 -13.33 10.87
N LYS A 253 23.78 -12.01 10.76
CA LYS A 253 22.68 -11.35 11.45
C LYS A 253 21.54 -11.00 10.51
N ASP A 254 20.37 -11.53 10.79
CA ASP A 254 19.15 -11.18 10.04
C ASP A 254 18.53 -9.85 10.48
N VAL A 255 18.83 -9.39 11.71
CA VAL A 255 18.32 -8.13 12.26
C VAL A 255 19.49 -7.19 12.56
N ILE A 256 19.44 -5.98 11.97
CA ILE A 256 20.49 -4.99 12.08
C ILE A 256 19.92 -3.62 12.45
N ALA A 257 20.29 -3.12 13.63
CA ALA A 257 19.95 -1.76 14.04
C ALA A 257 21.04 -0.76 13.59
N TYR A 258 20.65 0.40 13.10
CA TYR A 258 21.59 1.48 12.75
C TYR A 258 22.51 1.85 13.93
N SER A 259 21.97 1.86 15.16
CA SER A 259 22.72 2.17 16.38
C SER A 259 23.86 1.18 16.69
N THR A 260 23.79 -0.05 16.16
CA THR A 260 24.78 -1.11 16.42
C THR A 260 25.91 -1.19 15.40
N LEU A 261 25.88 -0.39 14.35
CA LEU A 261 26.88 -0.43 13.27
C LEU A 261 28.29 0.01 13.69
N GLY A 262 28.42 0.76 14.76
CA GLY A 262 29.72 1.23 15.27
C GLY A 262 30.53 1.97 14.20
N ILE A 263 31.78 1.57 14.01
CA ILE A 263 32.72 2.15 13.03
C ILE A 263 32.29 1.88 11.59
N GLY A 264 31.50 0.83 11.34
CA GLY A 264 30.99 0.51 9.99
C GLY A 264 30.26 1.68 9.33
N ARG A 265 29.57 2.52 10.12
CA ARG A 265 28.93 3.75 9.61
C ARG A 265 29.90 4.74 9.00
N LEU A 266 31.07 4.91 9.64
CA LEU A 266 32.10 5.83 9.18
C LEU A 266 32.76 5.29 7.91
N ILE A 267 33.12 4.02 7.91
CA ILE A 267 33.78 3.36 6.76
C ILE A 267 32.87 3.41 5.53
N TYR A 268 31.58 3.11 5.69
CA TYR A 268 30.61 3.13 4.59
C TYR A 268 30.44 4.52 3.97
N GLN A 269 30.58 5.59 4.76
CA GLN A 269 30.44 6.96 4.29
C GLN A 269 31.73 7.54 3.65
N LEU A 270 32.85 6.83 3.74
CA LEU A 270 34.09 7.31 3.12
C LEU A 270 33.99 7.25 1.59
N PRO A 271 34.39 8.32 0.89
CA PRO A 271 34.52 8.30 -0.56
C PRO A 271 35.47 7.20 -1.03
N ILE A 272 35.05 6.43 -2.04
CA ILE A 272 35.86 5.34 -2.61
C ILE A 272 37.30 5.79 -2.97
N PRO A 273 37.55 6.98 -3.56
CA PRO A 273 38.91 7.44 -3.82
C PRO A 273 39.78 7.56 -2.56
N LEU A 274 39.18 8.02 -1.44
CA LEU A 274 39.87 8.14 -0.16
C LEU A 274 40.21 6.75 0.41
N CYS A 275 39.31 5.79 0.31
CA CYS A 275 39.56 4.41 0.72
C CYS A 275 40.72 3.79 -0.08
N LYS A 276 40.71 3.98 -1.42
CA LYS A 276 41.79 3.50 -2.30
C LYS A 276 43.14 4.14 -1.99
N MET A 277 43.18 5.45 -1.71
CA MET A 277 44.38 6.15 -1.31
C MET A 277 44.94 5.60 0.00
N PHE A 278 44.09 5.43 1.02
CA PHE A 278 44.48 4.87 2.31
C PHE A 278 45.00 3.43 2.19
N ILE A 279 44.33 2.57 1.41
CA ILE A 279 44.80 1.21 1.17
C ILE A 279 46.19 1.21 0.54
N LYS A 280 46.42 2.07 -0.45
CA LYS A 280 47.72 2.19 -1.10
C LYS A 280 48.82 2.70 -0.16
N GLU A 281 48.49 3.62 0.75
CA GLU A 281 49.46 4.15 1.71
C GLU A 281 49.86 3.15 2.77
N ILE A 282 49.00 2.18 3.10
CA ILE A 282 49.22 1.23 4.22
C ILE A 282 49.71 -0.12 3.73
N PHE A 283 49.32 -0.58 2.54
CA PHE A 283 49.54 -1.94 2.05
C PHE A 283 50.42 -2.04 0.80
N ASP A 284 50.79 -0.91 0.14
CA ASP A 284 51.81 -0.82 -0.89
C ASP A 284 53.11 -0.22 -0.33
#